data_c28861862f1b9c10929c62910b7f4140
#
_entry.id   c28861862f1b9c10929c62910b7f4140
#
_cell.length_a   1.000
_cell.length_b   1.000
_cell.length_c   1.000
_cell.angle_alpha   90.00
_cell.angle_beta   90.00
_cell.angle_gamma   90.00
#
_symmetry.space_group_name_H-M   'P 1'
#
loop_
_entity.id
_entity.type
_entity.pdbx_description
1 polymer ?
#
loop_
_entity_poly.entity_id
_entity_poly.type
_entity_poly.pdbx_seq_one_letter_code
_entity_poly.pdbx_strand_id
1 'polypeptide(L)'
;ANNLAYSTLRDASENIAGLPTVVGLMREDNTSLVPDADTKLVPGDRLALATIGTGSFPRIVRLTGNEEEEFPSTPRVLIFGANLLGNRLVSTYLENGCRVTIVEEDLELANKLAGSSIGSHRLLDIINGEHRDIDLLKDIDVESHDIALAALEDDHASIAAVLLAQDMGVQRTGLILNDGKLVKVVHRMGITYAVARRKVAIDGILTTIHSYLPGAYNMLESIPNIVGMSVPVLEGHKFIGKTLKECKLPKGCKVVFIQRTLSNNRTMTLSAESNKQLLANDRLIVFMPTERVASFEKSMGG
;
A
#
# COMPACT_ATOMS: atom_id res chain seq x y z
N ALA A 1 10.56 -25.45 4.89
CA ALA A 1 11.64 -24.90 4.09
C ALA A 1 11.05 -23.95 3.05
N ASN A 2 11.52 -22.71 3.03
CA ASN A 2 10.96 -21.65 2.19
C ASN A 2 11.36 -21.92 0.73
N ASN A 3 10.43 -22.37 -0.09
CA ASN A 3 10.67 -22.79 -1.49
C ASN A 3 11.13 -21.63 -2.41
N LEU A 4 11.12 -20.39 -1.93
CA LEU A 4 11.55 -19.22 -2.69
C LEU A 4 13.00 -18.82 -2.43
N ALA A 5 13.54 -19.14 -1.25
CA ALA A 5 14.88 -18.74 -0.88
C ALA A 5 15.95 -19.40 -1.79
N TYR A 6 16.85 -18.58 -2.29
CA TYR A 6 17.97 -18.97 -3.17
C TYR A 6 17.58 -19.50 -4.56
N SER A 7 16.29 -19.49 -4.94
CA SER A 7 15.83 -19.78 -6.30
C SER A 7 15.87 -18.54 -7.19
N THR A 8 15.92 -18.74 -8.51
CA THR A 8 15.64 -17.66 -9.45
C THR A 8 14.13 -17.46 -9.57
N LEU A 9 13.69 -16.29 -10.04
CA LEU A 9 12.26 -16.07 -10.31
C LEU A 9 11.73 -17.02 -11.38
N ARG A 10 12.57 -17.46 -12.31
CA ARG A 10 12.22 -18.50 -13.31
C ARG A 10 11.88 -19.82 -12.60
N ASP A 11 12.83 -20.33 -11.79
CA ASP A 11 12.63 -21.59 -11.07
C ASP A 11 11.42 -21.52 -10.14
N ALA A 12 11.24 -20.37 -9.45
CA ALA A 12 10.09 -20.15 -8.59
C ALA A 12 8.76 -20.19 -9.37
N SER A 13 8.70 -19.59 -10.57
CA SER A 13 7.50 -19.57 -11.40
C SER A 13 7.14 -20.93 -12.01
N GLU A 14 8.15 -21.75 -12.29
CA GLU A 14 7.97 -23.12 -12.81
C GLU A 14 7.50 -24.07 -11.70
N ASN A 15 8.02 -23.92 -10.49
CA ASN A 15 7.71 -24.80 -9.36
C ASN A 15 6.45 -24.39 -8.58
N ILE A 16 6.02 -23.14 -8.66
CA ILE A 16 4.89 -22.58 -7.90
C ILE A 16 3.83 -22.10 -8.89
N ALA A 17 2.85 -22.96 -9.15
CA ALA A 17 1.73 -22.61 -10.03
C ALA A 17 0.98 -21.38 -9.50
N GLY A 18 0.80 -20.36 -10.35
CA GLY A 18 0.09 -19.13 -10.00
C GLY A 18 0.87 -18.18 -9.10
N LEU A 19 2.21 -18.25 -9.12
CA LEU A 19 3.05 -17.23 -8.48
C LEU A 19 2.76 -15.87 -9.14
N PRO A 20 2.45 -14.82 -8.35
CA PRO A 20 2.24 -13.48 -8.89
C PRO A 20 3.53 -12.93 -9.53
N THR A 21 3.34 -12.01 -10.46
CA THR A 21 4.48 -11.35 -11.07
C THR A 21 5.18 -10.45 -10.06
N VAL A 22 6.45 -10.70 -9.80
CA VAL A 22 7.29 -9.81 -8.97
C VAL A 22 7.62 -8.56 -9.81
N VAL A 23 7.20 -7.40 -9.33
CA VAL A 23 7.34 -6.11 -10.04
C VAL A 23 8.39 -5.21 -9.41
N GLY A 24 8.80 -5.51 -8.20
CA GLY A 24 9.85 -4.79 -7.50
C GLY A 24 10.51 -5.71 -6.47
N LEU A 25 11.79 -5.48 -6.26
CA LEU A 25 12.58 -6.16 -5.25
C LEU A 25 13.48 -5.13 -4.57
N MET A 26 13.53 -5.17 -3.24
CA MET A 26 14.44 -4.38 -2.43
C MET A 26 15.28 -5.29 -1.56
N ARG A 27 16.60 -5.13 -1.65
CA ARG A 27 17.61 -5.83 -0.84
C ARG A 27 17.73 -5.21 0.55
N GLU A 28 18.36 -5.92 1.46
CA GLU A 28 18.70 -5.40 2.79
C GLU A 28 19.59 -4.15 2.76
N ASP A 29 20.44 -4.00 1.75
CA ASP A 29 21.27 -2.82 1.50
C ASP A 29 20.49 -1.62 0.94
N ASN A 30 19.15 -1.74 0.82
CA ASN A 30 18.23 -0.80 0.22
C ASN A 30 18.39 -0.62 -1.31
N THR A 31 19.09 -1.50 -1.99
CA THR A 31 19.10 -1.53 -3.45
C THR A 31 17.74 -1.99 -3.97
N SER A 32 17.11 -1.17 -4.82
CA SER A 32 15.82 -1.46 -5.43
C SER A 32 15.98 -1.73 -6.92
N LEU A 33 15.28 -2.76 -7.43
CA LEU A 33 15.29 -3.11 -8.85
C LEU A 33 13.95 -3.71 -9.30
N VAL A 34 13.66 -3.62 -10.60
CA VAL A 34 12.61 -4.42 -11.24
C VAL A 34 13.25 -5.74 -11.66
N PRO A 35 12.88 -6.87 -11.04
CA PRO A 35 13.58 -8.12 -11.26
C PRO A 35 13.21 -8.75 -12.61
N ASP A 36 14.17 -9.43 -13.21
CA ASP A 36 13.99 -10.31 -14.36
C ASP A 36 13.85 -11.80 -13.95
N ALA A 37 13.71 -12.68 -14.93
CA ALA A 37 13.50 -14.10 -14.67
C ALA A 37 14.72 -14.78 -14.00
N ASP A 38 15.92 -14.26 -14.22
CA ASP A 38 17.17 -14.84 -13.72
C ASP A 38 17.60 -14.20 -12.39
N THR A 39 16.82 -13.24 -11.88
CA THR A 39 17.05 -12.61 -10.57
C THR A 39 16.86 -13.63 -9.45
N LYS A 40 17.91 -13.82 -8.66
CA LYS A 40 17.92 -14.74 -7.53
C LYS A 40 17.35 -14.06 -6.28
N LEU A 41 16.41 -14.74 -5.62
CA LEU A 41 15.82 -14.31 -4.36
C LEU A 41 16.69 -14.75 -3.18
N VAL A 42 16.85 -13.89 -2.18
CA VAL A 42 17.55 -14.22 -0.94
C VAL A 42 16.67 -13.88 0.26
N PRO A 43 16.87 -14.56 1.41
CA PRO A 43 16.17 -14.19 2.64
C PRO A 43 16.41 -12.71 2.99
N GLY A 44 15.38 -12.03 3.48
CA GLY A 44 15.42 -10.59 3.76
C GLY A 44 15.01 -9.69 2.59
N ASP A 45 14.91 -10.23 1.36
CA ASP A 45 14.39 -9.47 0.22
C ASP A 45 12.93 -9.06 0.46
N ARG A 46 12.61 -7.80 0.19
CA ARG A 46 11.23 -7.31 0.13
C ARG A 46 10.74 -7.34 -1.31
N LEU A 47 9.56 -7.94 -1.51
CA LEU A 47 8.99 -8.14 -2.84
C LEU A 47 7.71 -7.32 -3.01
N ALA A 48 7.60 -6.57 -4.10
CA ALA A 48 6.34 -6.04 -4.58
C ALA A 48 5.77 -7.00 -5.62
N LEU A 49 4.51 -7.40 -5.42
CA LEU A 49 3.83 -8.39 -6.24
C LEU A 49 2.64 -7.76 -6.94
N ALA A 50 2.45 -8.08 -8.20
CA ALA A 50 1.28 -7.70 -8.97
C ALA A 50 0.37 -8.90 -9.19
N THR A 51 -0.90 -8.78 -8.78
CA THR A 51 -1.91 -9.83 -8.90
C THR A 51 -3.18 -9.29 -9.55
N ILE A 52 -4.00 -10.21 -10.09
CA ILE A 52 -5.37 -9.90 -10.49
C ILE A 52 -6.29 -10.42 -9.39
N GLY A 53 -6.92 -9.50 -8.66
CA GLY A 53 -7.78 -9.83 -7.52
C GLY A 53 -6.99 -10.16 -6.25
N THR A 54 -7.71 -10.36 -5.15
CA THR A 54 -7.14 -10.60 -3.81
C THR A 54 -7.08 -12.07 -3.40
N GLY A 55 -7.73 -12.96 -4.14
CA GLY A 55 -7.86 -14.37 -3.77
C GLY A 55 -6.55 -15.18 -3.70
N SER A 56 -5.46 -14.66 -4.29
CA SER A 56 -4.13 -15.28 -4.22
C SER A 56 -3.31 -14.84 -3.00
N PHE A 57 -3.76 -13.83 -2.26
CA PHE A 57 -2.97 -13.21 -1.17
C PHE A 57 -2.63 -14.20 -0.04
N PRO A 58 -3.57 -14.96 0.54
CA PRO A 58 -3.28 -15.92 1.61
C PRO A 58 -2.23 -16.96 1.22
N ARG A 59 -2.32 -17.43 -0.03
CA ARG A 59 -1.36 -18.38 -0.58
C ARG A 59 0.04 -17.79 -0.71
N ILE A 60 0.14 -16.53 -1.14
CA ILE A 60 1.42 -15.82 -1.30
C ILE A 60 2.10 -15.65 0.06
N VAL A 61 1.36 -15.22 1.07
CA VAL A 61 1.85 -15.04 2.44
C VAL A 61 2.49 -16.35 2.94
N ARG A 62 1.81 -17.49 2.76
CA ARG A 62 2.36 -18.81 3.13
C ARG A 62 3.60 -19.19 2.32
N LEU A 63 3.65 -18.86 1.03
CA LEU A 63 4.81 -19.16 0.16
C LEU A 63 6.05 -18.34 0.53
N THR A 64 5.89 -17.15 1.08
CA THR A 64 6.99 -16.32 1.58
C THR A 64 7.49 -16.73 2.96
N GLY A 65 6.87 -17.74 3.58
CA GLY A 65 7.21 -18.22 4.91
C GLY A 65 6.65 -17.37 6.04
N ASN A 66 5.77 -16.43 5.72
CA ASN A 66 5.01 -15.70 6.71
C ASN A 66 3.78 -16.54 7.10
N GLU A 67 3.45 -16.54 8.37
CA GLU A 67 2.18 -17.07 8.84
C GLU A 67 1.08 -16.06 8.50
N GLU A 68 -0.07 -16.58 8.07
CA GLU A 68 -1.25 -15.76 7.90
C GLU A 68 -1.80 -15.52 9.32
N GLU A 69 -1.51 -14.35 9.90
CA GLU A 69 -2.17 -13.94 11.13
C GLU A 69 -3.67 -13.80 10.83
N GLU A 70 -4.49 -14.57 11.56
CA GLU A 70 -5.94 -14.37 11.54
C GLU A 70 -6.25 -12.98 12.09
N PHE A 71 -6.62 -12.08 11.20
CA PHE A 71 -7.00 -10.73 11.57
C PHE A 71 -8.52 -10.57 11.42
N PRO A 72 -9.21 -10.01 12.43
CA PRO A 72 -10.66 -9.86 12.37
C PRO A 72 -11.11 -9.05 11.14
N SER A 73 -12.17 -9.48 10.49
CA SER A 73 -12.78 -8.74 9.37
C SER A 73 -13.36 -7.38 9.81
N THR A 74 -13.74 -7.26 11.07
CA THR A 74 -14.22 -6.04 11.73
C THR A 74 -13.41 -5.80 13.01
N PRO A 75 -12.16 -5.27 12.90
CA PRO A 75 -11.30 -5.07 14.05
C PRO A 75 -11.86 -4.03 15.02
N ARG A 76 -11.47 -4.15 16.28
CA ARG A 76 -11.63 -3.09 17.29
C ARG A 76 -10.49 -2.10 17.12
N VAL A 77 -10.82 -0.83 16.93
CA VAL A 77 -9.85 0.22 16.56
C VAL A 77 -9.78 1.28 17.64
N LEU A 78 -8.59 1.53 18.16
CA LEU A 78 -8.28 2.66 19.02
C LEU A 78 -7.67 3.78 18.19
N ILE A 79 -8.18 5.00 18.35
CA ILE A 79 -7.67 6.19 17.66
C ILE A 79 -7.30 7.24 18.69
N PHE A 80 -6.10 7.79 18.58
CA PHE A 80 -5.63 8.94 19.37
C PHE A 80 -5.72 10.21 18.54
N GLY A 81 -6.55 11.17 19.00
CA GLY A 81 -6.77 12.48 18.40
C GLY A 81 -8.05 12.60 17.58
N ALA A 82 -8.94 13.52 17.98
CA ALA A 82 -10.21 13.83 17.32
C ALA A 82 -10.12 15.05 16.38
N ASN A 83 -8.95 15.33 15.81
CA ASN A 83 -8.79 16.32 14.77
C ASN A 83 -9.43 15.87 13.44
N LEU A 84 -9.29 16.65 12.38
CA LEU A 84 -9.90 16.34 11.07
C LEU A 84 -9.51 14.94 10.55
N LEU A 85 -8.25 14.53 10.73
CA LEU A 85 -7.77 13.21 10.26
C LEU A 85 -8.31 12.09 11.15
N GLY A 86 -8.26 12.25 12.48
CA GLY A 86 -8.84 11.30 13.43
C GLY A 86 -10.32 11.08 13.16
N ASN A 87 -11.09 12.14 12.97
CA ASN A 87 -12.52 12.06 12.66
C ASN A 87 -12.77 11.34 11.32
N ARG A 88 -11.90 11.52 10.33
CA ARG A 88 -12.01 10.80 9.06
C ARG A 88 -11.72 9.30 9.22
N LEU A 89 -10.71 8.95 10.04
CA LEU A 89 -10.43 7.56 10.39
C LEU A 89 -11.63 6.93 11.11
N VAL A 90 -12.21 7.61 12.12
CA VAL A 90 -13.43 7.17 12.81
C VAL A 90 -14.53 6.86 11.80
N SER A 91 -14.87 7.81 10.92
CA SER A 91 -15.93 7.61 9.93
C SER A 91 -15.65 6.40 9.04
N THR A 92 -14.41 6.27 8.55
CA THR A 92 -14.03 5.17 7.65
C THR A 92 -14.17 3.80 8.32
N TYR A 93 -13.73 3.66 9.58
CA TYR A 93 -13.85 2.39 10.29
C TYR A 93 -15.30 2.06 10.68
N LEU A 94 -16.10 3.07 11.07
CA LEU A 94 -17.52 2.88 11.35
C LEU A 94 -18.32 2.47 10.11
N GLU A 95 -18.03 3.06 8.94
CA GLU A 95 -18.62 2.68 7.64
C GLU A 95 -18.31 1.21 7.28
N ASN A 96 -17.19 0.68 7.73
CA ASN A 96 -16.81 -0.74 7.57
C ASN A 96 -17.31 -1.65 8.72
N GLY A 97 -18.13 -1.14 9.63
CA GLY A 97 -18.73 -1.92 10.71
C GLY A 97 -17.80 -2.21 11.89
N CYS A 98 -16.65 -1.56 11.98
CA CYS A 98 -15.70 -1.71 13.06
C CYS A 98 -16.18 -0.98 14.33
N ARG A 99 -15.82 -1.51 15.52
CA ARG A 99 -15.94 -0.76 16.76
C ARG A 99 -14.75 0.16 16.91
N VAL A 100 -15.01 1.42 17.25
CA VAL A 100 -13.98 2.46 17.38
C VAL A 100 -14.04 3.07 18.77
N THR A 101 -12.89 3.13 19.44
CA THR A 101 -12.65 3.95 20.63
C THR A 101 -11.74 5.10 20.22
N ILE A 102 -12.11 6.35 20.51
CA ILE A 102 -11.25 7.50 20.27
C ILE A 102 -10.93 8.21 21.57
N VAL A 103 -9.65 8.49 21.78
CA VAL A 103 -9.13 9.23 22.92
C VAL A 103 -8.70 10.62 22.47
N GLU A 104 -9.26 11.66 23.07
CA GLU A 104 -8.95 13.06 22.75
C GLU A 104 -8.72 13.84 24.04
N GLU A 105 -7.57 14.52 24.12
CA GLU A 105 -7.18 15.32 25.29
C GLU A 105 -7.97 16.63 25.36
N ASP A 106 -8.22 17.24 24.19
CA ASP A 106 -8.98 18.50 24.11
C ASP A 106 -10.48 18.23 24.26
N LEU A 107 -11.05 18.72 25.37
CA LEU A 107 -12.47 18.58 25.68
C LEU A 107 -13.38 19.20 24.61
N GLU A 108 -12.97 20.32 23.98
CA GLU A 108 -13.77 20.96 22.93
C GLU A 108 -13.83 20.08 21.67
N LEU A 109 -12.70 19.48 21.27
CA LEU A 109 -12.67 18.55 20.14
C LEU A 109 -13.46 17.28 20.44
N ALA A 110 -13.34 16.71 21.64
CA ALA A 110 -14.11 15.55 22.06
C ALA A 110 -15.62 15.83 22.03
N ASN A 111 -16.05 16.97 22.59
CA ASN A 111 -17.45 17.41 22.58
C ASN A 111 -17.96 17.71 21.16
N LYS A 112 -17.13 18.32 20.32
CA LYS A 112 -17.47 18.57 18.91
C LYS A 112 -17.72 17.28 18.14
N LEU A 113 -16.90 16.25 18.36
CA LEU A 113 -17.11 14.94 17.78
C LEU A 113 -18.39 14.31 18.33
N ALA A 114 -18.61 14.33 19.64
CA ALA A 114 -19.80 13.78 20.27
C ALA A 114 -21.10 14.45 19.77
N GLY A 115 -21.06 15.76 19.51
CA GLY A 115 -22.19 16.52 18.93
C GLY A 115 -22.34 16.39 17.41
N SER A 116 -21.46 15.68 16.73
CA SER A 116 -21.54 15.47 15.29
C SER A 116 -22.52 14.36 14.89
N SER A 117 -22.79 14.23 13.60
CA SER A 117 -23.68 13.17 13.06
C SER A 117 -23.22 11.75 13.36
N ILE A 118 -21.91 11.54 13.57
CA ILE A 118 -21.33 10.22 13.90
C ILE A 118 -21.18 10.02 15.42
N GLY A 119 -21.28 11.08 16.23
CA GLY A 119 -21.05 11.01 17.68
C GLY A 119 -21.99 10.09 18.44
N SER A 120 -23.22 9.89 17.95
CA SER A 120 -24.20 8.97 18.54
C SER A 120 -24.13 7.55 17.93
N HIS A 121 -23.11 7.23 17.15
CA HIS A 121 -23.02 5.93 16.52
C HIS A 121 -22.75 4.83 17.57
N ARG A 122 -23.54 3.76 17.54
CA ARG A 122 -23.50 2.67 18.55
C ARG A 122 -22.17 1.92 18.70
N LEU A 123 -21.31 2.01 17.69
CA LEU A 123 -19.99 1.38 17.66
C LEU A 123 -18.86 2.39 17.94
N LEU A 124 -19.17 3.61 18.37
CA LEU A 124 -18.20 4.66 18.70
C LEU A 124 -18.24 4.96 20.19
N ASP A 125 -17.08 4.83 20.82
CA ASP A 125 -16.83 5.26 22.18
C ASP A 125 -15.87 6.46 22.14
N ILE A 126 -16.28 7.61 22.72
CA ILE A 126 -15.49 8.85 22.76
C ILE A 126 -15.02 9.09 24.17
N ILE A 127 -13.73 9.12 24.38
CA ILE A 127 -13.10 9.29 25.68
C ILE A 127 -12.33 10.62 25.69
N ASN A 128 -12.65 11.49 26.64
CA ASN A 128 -11.84 12.65 26.89
C ASN A 128 -10.79 12.33 27.95
N GLY A 129 -9.52 12.41 27.58
CA GLY A 129 -8.40 12.16 28.48
C GLY A 129 -7.06 12.18 27.78
N GLU A 130 -6.00 12.16 28.58
CA GLU A 130 -4.63 12.19 28.06
C GLU A 130 -4.26 10.85 27.44
N HIS A 131 -3.79 10.87 26.18
CA HIS A 131 -3.44 9.67 25.39
C HIS A 131 -2.22 8.90 25.93
N ARG A 132 -1.50 9.41 26.92
CA ARG A 132 -0.37 8.76 27.61
C ARG A 132 -0.70 8.35 29.05
N ASP A 133 -1.92 8.56 29.50
CA ASP A 133 -2.37 8.14 30.82
C ASP A 133 -2.60 6.63 30.83
N ILE A 134 -1.67 5.93 31.51
CA ILE A 134 -1.67 4.45 31.58
C ILE A 134 -2.92 3.91 32.28
N ASP A 135 -3.40 4.63 33.30
CA ASP A 135 -4.58 4.16 34.03
C ASP A 135 -5.84 4.33 33.17
N LEU A 136 -5.98 5.44 32.47
CA LEU A 136 -7.03 5.63 31.46
C LEU A 136 -6.97 4.54 30.37
N LEU A 137 -5.78 4.25 29.85
CA LEU A 137 -5.60 3.23 28.81
C LEU A 137 -5.97 1.82 29.30
N LYS A 138 -5.73 1.51 30.55
CA LYS A 138 -6.20 0.26 31.19
C LYS A 138 -7.73 0.25 31.34
N ASP A 139 -8.31 1.36 31.81
CA ASP A 139 -9.75 1.47 32.02
C ASP A 139 -10.56 1.29 30.72
N ILE A 140 -10.01 1.70 29.59
CA ILE A 140 -10.63 1.48 28.27
C ILE A 140 -10.26 0.15 27.62
N ASP A 141 -9.55 -0.73 28.34
CA ASP A 141 -9.19 -2.07 27.90
C ASP A 141 -8.42 -2.04 26.55
N VAL A 142 -7.32 -1.27 26.50
CA VAL A 142 -6.52 -1.06 25.28
C VAL A 142 -6.05 -2.37 24.67
N GLU A 143 -5.67 -3.36 25.48
CA GLU A 143 -5.23 -4.67 25.04
C GLU A 143 -6.27 -5.45 24.21
N SER A 144 -7.54 -5.10 24.36
CA SER A 144 -8.64 -5.72 23.59
C SER A 144 -8.80 -5.15 22.18
N HIS A 145 -8.04 -4.12 21.82
CA HIS A 145 -8.07 -3.51 20.48
C HIS A 145 -7.08 -4.23 19.54
N ASP A 146 -7.51 -4.43 18.31
CA ASP A 146 -6.70 -5.07 17.26
C ASP A 146 -5.76 -4.08 16.57
N ILE A 147 -6.17 -2.81 16.53
CA ILE A 147 -5.45 -1.71 15.86
C ILE A 147 -5.39 -0.50 16.80
N ALA A 148 -4.23 0.16 16.88
CA ALA A 148 -4.11 1.50 17.47
C ALA A 148 -3.50 2.48 16.47
N LEU A 149 -4.15 3.63 16.28
CA LEU A 149 -3.74 4.67 15.33
C LEU A 149 -3.59 6.01 16.02
N ALA A 150 -2.50 6.73 15.76
CA ALA A 150 -2.33 8.10 16.22
C ALA A 150 -2.39 9.10 15.06
N ALA A 151 -3.27 10.10 15.23
CA ALA A 151 -3.45 11.24 14.32
C ALA A 151 -3.28 12.57 15.04
N LEU A 152 -2.36 12.64 16.02
CA LEU A 152 -2.11 13.85 16.80
C LEU A 152 -1.34 14.89 15.97
N GLU A 153 -1.36 16.14 16.42
CA GLU A 153 -0.60 17.22 15.77
C GLU A 153 0.91 17.14 16.08
N ASP A 154 1.27 16.63 17.28
CA ASP A 154 2.65 16.43 17.69
C ASP A 154 3.14 15.02 17.37
N ASP A 155 4.24 14.93 16.61
CA ASP A 155 4.82 13.64 16.18
C ASP A 155 5.35 12.82 17.37
N HIS A 156 5.91 13.46 18.40
CA HIS A 156 6.43 12.76 19.57
C HIS A 156 5.29 12.20 20.44
N ALA A 157 4.21 12.98 20.58
CA ALA A 157 3.00 12.51 21.25
C ALA A 157 2.38 11.31 20.52
N SER A 158 2.30 11.38 19.18
CA SER A 158 1.83 10.27 18.34
C SER A 158 2.67 9.01 18.52
N ILE A 159 4.00 9.15 18.52
CA ILE A 159 4.93 8.03 18.72
C ILE A 159 4.75 7.44 20.12
N ALA A 160 4.68 8.27 21.16
CA ALA A 160 4.53 7.79 22.53
C ALA A 160 3.21 7.05 22.75
N ALA A 161 2.08 7.60 22.25
CA ALA A 161 0.75 6.98 22.39
C ALA A 161 0.71 5.60 21.72
N VAL A 162 1.26 5.49 20.51
CA VAL A 162 1.28 4.24 19.75
C VAL A 162 2.21 3.21 20.37
N LEU A 163 3.37 3.61 20.87
CA LEU A 163 4.28 2.70 21.57
C LEU A 163 3.69 2.18 22.88
N LEU A 164 2.97 3.02 23.64
CA LEU A 164 2.25 2.58 24.83
C LEU A 164 1.18 1.56 24.47
N ALA A 165 0.37 1.81 23.44
CA ALA A 165 -0.63 0.85 22.99
C ALA A 165 0.00 -0.48 22.55
N GLN A 166 1.15 -0.43 21.88
CA GLN A 166 1.90 -1.62 21.48
C GLN A 166 2.43 -2.40 22.69
N ASP A 167 3.01 -1.71 23.69
CA ASP A 167 3.49 -2.30 24.92
C ASP A 167 2.35 -2.95 25.72
N MET A 168 1.14 -2.40 25.65
CA MET A 168 -0.08 -2.93 26.24
C MET A 168 -0.73 -4.06 25.43
N GLY A 169 -0.12 -4.53 24.33
CA GLY A 169 -0.54 -5.73 23.62
C GLY A 169 -1.26 -5.50 22.29
N VAL A 170 -1.48 -4.26 21.85
CA VAL A 170 -2.08 -4.02 20.53
C VAL A 170 -1.12 -4.45 19.42
N GLN A 171 -1.57 -5.40 18.59
CA GLN A 171 -0.69 -6.04 17.61
C GLN A 171 -0.36 -5.15 16.41
N ARG A 172 -1.31 -4.34 15.94
CA ARG A 172 -1.13 -3.48 14.77
C ARG A 172 -1.22 -2.02 15.16
N THR A 173 -0.13 -1.33 14.94
CA THR A 173 0.00 0.07 15.33
C THR A 173 0.34 0.94 14.14
N GLY A 174 -0.18 2.15 14.12
CA GLY A 174 0.10 3.08 13.03
C GLY A 174 -0.01 4.52 13.46
N LEU A 175 0.68 5.40 12.72
CA LEU A 175 0.64 6.82 13.01
C LEU A 175 0.89 7.69 11.77
N ILE A 176 0.39 8.92 11.85
CA ILE A 176 0.58 9.94 10.83
C ILE A 176 1.60 10.94 11.36
N LEU A 177 2.69 11.15 10.64
CA LEU A 177 3.79 12.04 10.98
C LEU A 177 3.83 13.29 10.11
N ASN A 178 4.20 14.40 10.70
CA ASN A 178 4.52 15.64 9.98
C ASN A 178 5.95 15.59 9.41
N ASP A 179 6.92 15.05 10.19
CA ASP A 179 8.31 14.88 9.75
C ASP A 179 8.51 13.47 9.12
N GLY A 180 8.62 13.44 7.80
CA GLY A 180 8.88 12.19 7.06
C GLY A 180 10.20 11.51 7.39
N LYS A 181 11.15 12.19 8.03
CA LYS A 181 12.43 11.59 8.46
C LYS A 181 12.23 10.58 9.59
N LEU A 182 11.19 10.76 10.40
CA LEU A 182 10.87 9.86 11.50
C LEU A 182 10.28 8.52 11.03
N VAL A 183 9.70 8.44 9.84
CA VAL A 183 9.06 7.21 9.31
C VAL A 183 9.99 6.00 9.41
N LYS A 184 11.25 6.14 8.97
CA LYS A 184 12.22 5.03 9.06
C LYS A 184 12.60 4.68 10.50
N VAL A 185 12.57 5.64 11.39
CA VAL A 185 12.90 5.44 12.81
C VAL A 185 11.81 4.63 13.49
N VAL A 186 10.55 5.05 13.33
CA VAL A 186 9.41 4.39 13.97
C VAL A 186 9.18 2.97 13.44
N HIS A 187 9.46 2.71 12.15
CA HIS A 187 9.45 1.33 11.64
C HIS A 187 10.49 0.42 12.33
N ARG A 188 11.67 0.95 12.67
CA ARG A 188 12.68 0.18 13.46
C ARG A 188 12.24 -0.05 14.90
N MET A 189 11.33 0.76 15.43
CA MET A 189 10.74 0.59 16.76
C MET A 189 9.57 -0.42 16.75
N GLY A 190 9.28 -1.05 15.60
CA GLY A 190 8.25 -2.07 15.47
C GLY A 190 6.84 -1.52 15.14
N ILE A 191 6.69 -0.21 14.94
CA ILE A 191 5.39 0.36 14.53
C ILE A 191 5.06 -0.13 13.12
N THR A 192 3.91 -0.76 12.97
CA THR A 192 3.53 -1.46 11.74
C THR A 192 3.36 -0.51 10.56
N TYR A 193 2.70 0.63 10.78
CA TYR A 193 2.40 1.60 9.74
C TYR A 193 2.79 3.02 10.15
N ALA A 194 3.59 3.68 9.34
CA ALA A 194 3.93 5.09 9.54
C ALA A 194 3.84 5.84 8.20
N VAL A 195 3.10 6.93 8.20
CA VAL A 195 2.82 7.72 7.00
C VAL A 195 3.18 9.18 7.23
N ALA A 196 3.97 9.75 6.31
CA ALA A 196 4.28 11.17 6.33
C ALA A 196 3.17 11.98 5.62
N ARG A 197 2.45 12.83 6.36
CA ARG A 197 1.35 13.67 5.87
C ARG A 197 1.70 14.41 4.59
N ARG A 198 2.85 15.09 4.57
CA ARG A 198 3.32 15.89 3.43
C ARG A 198 3.59 15.02 2.20
N LYS A 199 4.18 13.83 2.40
CA LYS A 199 4.49 12.91 1.31
C LYS A 199 3.22 12.44 0.63
N VAL A 200 2.22 12.00 1.39
CA VAL A 200 0.93 11.55 0.85
C VAL A 200 0.22 12.67 0.08
N ALA A 201 0.24 13.91 0.60
CA ALA A 201 -0.33 15.05 -0.10
C ALA A 201 0.38 15.33 -1.42
N ILE A 202 1.72 15.31 -1.44
CA ILE A 202 2.52 15.51 -2.65
C ILE A 202 2.26 14.39 -3.65
N ASP A 203 2.29 13.13 -3.22
CA ASP A 203 2.04 11.98 -4.09
C ASP A 203 0.62 12.04 -4.68
N GLY A 204 -0.38 12.43 -3.89
CA GLY A 204 -1.76 12.66 -4.35
C GLY A 204 -1.87 13.77 -5.40
N ILE A 205 -1.21 14.91 -5.19
CA ILE A 205 -1.16 16.02 -6.14
C ILE A 205 -0.48 15.57 -7.44
N LEU A 206 0.68 14.92 -7.33
CA LEU A 206 1.42 14.43 -8.49
C LEU A 206 0.60 13.41 -9.27
N THR A 207 -0.05 12.46 -8.59
CA THR A 207 -0.95 11.49 -9.23
C THR A 207 -2.08 12.19 -9.98
N THR A 208 -2.67 13.24 -9.37
CA THR A 208 -3.76 14.01 -10.00
C THR A 208 -3.25 14.80 -11.21
N ILE A 209 -2.13 15.50 -11.09
CA ILE A 209 -1.53 16.26 -12.21
C ILE A 209 -1.15 15.32 -13.35
N HIS A 210 -0.51 14.20 -13.02
CA HIS A 210 -0.09 13.22 -14.01
C HIS A 210 -1.24 12.37 -14.57
N SER A 211 -2.43 12.39 -13.95
CA SER A 211 -3.62 11.71 -14.52
C SER A 211 -4.06 12.30 -15.87
N TYR A 212 -3.69 13.54 -16.17
CA TYR A 212 -3.94 14.20 -17.47
C TYR A 212 -2.86 13.91 -18.52
N LEU A 213 -1.70 13.38 -18.08
CA LEU A 213 -0.68 12.91 -19.00
C LEU A 213 -0.99 11.45 -19.39
N PRO A 214 -0.62 11.01 -20.61
CA PRO A 214 -0.74 9.61 -20.96
C PRO A 214 0.11 8.76 -20.02
N GLY A 215 -0.52 8.17 -19.01
CA GLY A 215 0.14 7.34 -18.00
C GLY A 215 0.07 7.91 -16.59
N ALA A 216 -1.00 7.56 -15.84
CA ALA A 216 -0.98 7.74 -14.40
C ALA A 216 0.09 6.82 -13.79
N TYR A 217 1.00 7.36 -12.97
CA TYR A 217 1.98 6.53 -12.29
C TYR A 217 1.86 6.64 -10.76
N ASN A 218 2.13 5.54 -10.09
CA ASN A 218 2.19 5.46 -8.64
C ASN A 218 3.58 4.97 -8.22
N MET A 219 4.20 5.64 -7.26
CA MET A 219 5.42 5.14 -6.63
C MET A 219 5.07 4.00 -5.70
N LEU A 220 5.88 2.93 -5.70
CA LEU A 220 5.74 1.87 -4.73
C LEU A 220 6.31 2.34 -3.40
N GLU A 221 5.46 2.56 -2.40
CA GLU A 221 5.89 3.04 -1.08
C GLU A 221 6.86 2.08 -0.39
N SER A 222 6.61 0.78 -0.53
CA SER A 222 7.41 -0.28 0.08
C SER A 222 8.75 -0.53 -0.61
N ILE A 223 8.90 -0.10 -1.87
CA ILE A 223 10.13 -0.26 -2.66
C ILE A 223 10.46 1.07 -3.35
N PRO A 224 11.34 1.89 -2.75
CA PRO A 224 11.72 3.19 -3.32
C PRO A 224 12.31 3.06 -4.73
N ASN A 225 12.19 4.12 -5.50
CA ASN A 225 12.73 4.24 -6.87
C ASN A 225 12.08 3.34 -7.93
N ILE A 226 10.98 2.65 -7.61
CA ILE A 226 10.18 1.93 -8.60
C ILE A 226 8.82 2.61 -8.75
N VAL A 227 8.43 2.82 -9.99
CA VAL A 227 7.14 3.40 -10.34
C VAL A 227 6.31 2.41 -11.16
N GLY A 228 5.01 2.40 -10.90
CA GLY A 228 4.01 1.73 -11.73
C GLY A 228 3.27 2.77 -12.59
N MET A 229 3.15 2.52 -13.86
CA MET A 229 2.45 3.40 -14.81
C MET A 229 1.35 2.65 -15.54
N SER A 230 0.24 3.35 -15.80
CA SER A 230 -0.84 2.88 -16.67
C SER A 230 -0.85 3.70 -17.96
N VAL A 231 -0.35 3.15 -19.06
CA VAL A 231 -0.09 3.86 -20.30
C VAL A 231 -1.01 3.37 -21.42
N PRO A 232 -1.81 4.26 -22.08
CA PRO A 232 -2.64 3.85 -23.20
C PRO A 232 -1.82 3.62 -24.46
N VAL A 233 -2.20 2.63 -25.25
CA VAL A 233 -1.72 2.44 -26.63
C VAL A 233 -2.63 3.22 -27.54
N LEU A 234 -2.22 4.44 -27.92
CA LEU A 234 -3.01 5.35 -28.75
C LEU A 234 -3.17 4.82 -30.18
N GLU A 235 -4.19 5.27 -30.89
CA GLU A 235 -4.41 4.94 -32.29
C GLU A 235 -3.19 5.34 -33.14
N GLY A 236 -2.79 4.48 -34.06
CA GLY A 236 -1.59 4.68 -34.90
C GLY A 236 -0.27 4.33 -34.22
N HIS A 237 -0.27 3.92 -32.95
CA HIS A 237 0.97 3.55 -32.26
C HIS A 237 1.61 2.30 -32.89
N LYS A 238 2.95 2.32 -33.00
CA LYS A 238 3.77 1.24 -33.61
C LYS A 238 3.66 -0.13 -32.93
N PHE A 239 3.05 -0.23 -31.76
CA PHE A 239 2.83 -1.47 -31.02
C PHE A 239 1.52 -2.16 -31.37
N ILE A 240 0.59 -1.47 -32.05
CA ILE A 240 -0.68 -2.07 -32.47
C ILE A 240 -0.42 -3.25 -33.43
N GLY A 241 -1.09 -4.35 -33.18
CA GLY A 241 -0.93 -5.59 -33.94
C GLY A 241 0.28 -6.45 -33.55
N LYS A 242 1.14 -5.95 -32.62
CA LYS A 242 2.29 -6.72 -32.10
C LYS A 242 1.98 -7.33 -30.75
N THR A 243 2.65 -8.43 -30.46
CA THR A 243 2.72 -8.99 -29.11
C THR A 243 3.73 -8.20 -28.26
N LEU A 244 3.65 -8.28 -26.93
CA LEU A 244 4.62 -7.61 -26.05
C LEU A 244 6.06 -8.06 -26.28
N LYS A 245 6.27 -9.32 -26.72
CA LYS A 245 7.60 -9.83 -27.05
C LYS A 245 8.21 -9.14 -28.27
N GLU A 246 7.38 -8.70 -29.22
CA GLU A 246 7.80 -7.98 -30.41
C GLU A 246 7.98 -6.49 -30.15
N CYS A 247 7.42 -5.96 -29.04
CA CYS A 247 7.59 -4.59 -28.63
C CYS A 247 8.96 -4.44 -27.94
N LYS A 248 9.88 -3.72 -28.57
CA LYS A 248 11.22 -3.46 -27.99
C LYS A 248 11.11 -2.40 -26.89
N LEU A 249 10.76 -2.83 -25.69
CA LEU A 249 10.71 -1.97 -24.50
C LEU A 249 12.12 -1.68 -23.96
N PRO A 250 12.36 -0.52 -23.35
CA PRO A 250 13.63 -0.22 -22.68
C PRO A 250 13.94 -1.26 -21.59
N LYS A 251 15.24 -1.59 -21.42
CA LYS A 251 15.66 -2.49 -20.35
C LYS A 251 15.25 -1.97 -18.98
N GLY A 252 14.79 -2.86 -18.11
CA GLY A 252 14.30 -2.54 -16.78
C GLY A 252 12.83 -2.10 -16.74
N CYS A 253 12.14 -1.99 -17.90
CA CYS A 253 10.71 -1.76 -17.96
C CYS A 253 9.97 -3.10 -18.12
N LYS A 254 9.02 -3.38 -17.23
CA LYS A 254 8.27 -4.65 -17.20
C LYS A 254 6.78 -4.36 -17.34
N VAL A 255 6.17 -4.74 -18.46
CA VAL A 255 4.72 -4.76 -18.59
C VAL A 255 4.21 -6.00 -17.85
N VAL A 256 3.23 -5.82 -16.99
CA VAL A 256 2.68 -6.89 -16.16
C VAL A 256 1.28 -7.27 -16.59
N PHE A 257 0.46 -6.27 -16.90
CA PHE A 257 -0.90 -6.47 -17.35
C PHE A 257 -1.21 -5.60 -18.56
N ILE A 258 -2.17 -6.07 -19.34
CA ILE A 258 -2.84 -5.32 -20.41
C ILE A 258 -4.30 -5.19 -19.99
N GLN A 259 -4.79 -3.98 -19.81
CA GLN A 259 -6.19 -3.71 -19.59
C GLN A 259 -6.84 -3.34 -20.92
N ARG A 260 -7.90 -4.07 -21.29
CA ARG A 260 -8.65 -3.88 -22.53
C ARG A 260 -10.11 -3.60 -22.23
N THR A 261 -10.62 -2.50 -22.75
CA THR A 261 -12.04 -2.18 -22.68
C THR A 261 -12.76 -2.91 -23.80
N LEU A 262 -13.74 -3.72 -23.45
CA LEU A 262 -14.57 -4.44 -24.39
C LEU A 262 -15.73 -3.56 -24.89
N SER A 263 -16.39 -3.96 -25.98
CA SER A 263 -17.51 -3.23 -26.59
C SER A 263 -18.71 -3.02 -25.66
N ASN A 264 -18.83 -3.82 -24.59
CA ASN A 264 -19.85 -3.68 -23.53
C ASN A 264 -19.39 -2.77 -22.36
N ASN A 265 -18.35 -1.98 -22.54
CA ASN A 265 -17.75 -1.09 -21.53
C ASN A 265 -17.15 -1.82 -20.31
N ARG A 266 -16.97 -3.14 -20.36
CA ARG A 266 -16.28 -3.90 -19.32
C ARG A 266 -14.78 -3.92 -19.59
N THR A 267 -13.98 -3.71 -18.54
CA THR A 267 -12.52 -3.82 -18.61
C THR A 267 -12.11 -5.26 -18.31
N MET A 268 -11.33 -5.84 -19.20
CA MET A 268 -10.68 -7.13 -19.02
C MET A 268 -9.19 -6.91 -18.77
N THR A 269 -8.64 -7.57 -17.75
CA THR A 269 -7.20 -7.56 -17.46
C THR A 269 -6.59 -8.85 -17.98
N LEU A 270 -5.57 -8.72 -18.82
CA LEU A 270 -4.82 -9.82 -19.42
C LEU A 270 -3.42 -9.85 -18.83
N SER A 271 -2.86 -11.05 -18.61
CA SER A 271 -1.44 -11.19 -18.28
C SER A 271 -0.56 -10.72 -19.45
N ALA A 272 0.55 -10.11 -19.14
CA ALA A 272 1.57 -9.71 -20.13
C ALA A 272 2.24 -10.89 -20.85
N GLU A 273 2.16 -12.09 -20.27
CA GLU A 273 2.68 -13.34 -20.89
C GLU A 273 1.77 -13.87 -22.00
N SER A 274 0.58 -13.28 -22.16
CA SER A 274 -0.32 -13.67 -23.23
C SER A 274 0.30 -13.37 -24.60
N ASN A 275 0.21 -14.32 -25.55
CA ASN A 275 0.62 -14.11 -26.93
C ASN A 275 -0.38 -13.23 -27.72
N LYS A 276 -1.18 -12.43 -27.03
CA LYS A 276 -2.19 -11.56 -27.64
C LYS A 276 -1.54 -10.30 -28.19
N GLN A 277 -2.01 -9.91 -29.37
CA GLN A 277 -1.62 -8.65 -30.00
C GLN A 277 -2.24 -7.47 -29.25
N LEU A 278 -1.47 -6.39 -29.15
CA LEU A 278 -1.94 -5.12 -28.62
C LEU A 278 -2.92 -4.45 -29.59
N LEU A 279 -3.98 -3.92 -29.05
CA LEU A 279 -5.00 -3.17 -29.80
C LEU A 279 -4.93 -1.67 -29.42
N ALA A 280 -5.52 -0.84 -30.26
CA ALA A 280 -5.74 0.56 -29.94
C ALA A 280 -6.59 0.66 -28.65
N ASN A 281 -6.24 1.63 -27.81
CA ASN A 281 -6.86 1.89 -26.49
C ASN A 281 -6.64 0.79 -25.42
N ASP A 282 -5.81 -0.22 -25.69
CA ASP A 282 -5.28 -1.06 -24.62
C ASP A 282 -4.47 -0.20 -23.65
N ARG A 283 -4.53 -0.48 -22.35
CA ARG A 283 -3.71 0.17 -21.33
C ARG A 283 -2.68 -0.81 -20.82
N LEU A 284 -1.42 -0.44 -20.91
CA LEU A 284 -0.29 -1.22 -20.40
C LEU A 284 -0.02 -0.84 -18.95
N ILE A 285 -0.03 -1.81 -18.04
CA ILE A 285 0.42 -1.61 -16.66
C ILE A 285 1.90 -1.99 -16.62
N VAL A 286 2.75 -0.98 -16.42
CA VAL A 286 4.21 -1.09 -16.55
C VAL A 286 4.87 -0.72 -15.23
N PHE A 287 5.89 -1.48 -14.83
CA PHE A 287 6.75 -1.15 -13.71
C PHE A 287 8.18 -0.91 -14.19
N MET A 288 8.82 0.12 -13.64
CA MET A 288 10.18 0.48 -14.01
C MET A 288 10.88 1.30 -12.92
N PRO A 289 12.23 1.35 -12.89
CA PRO A 289 12.94 2.33 -12.09
C PRO A 289 12.62 3.76 -12.52
N THR A 290 12.56 4.70 -11.58
CA THR A 290 12.23 6.11 -11.83
C THR A 290 13.10 6.73 -12.91
N GLU A 291 14.39 6.36 -12.97
CA GLU A 291 15.35 6.83 -13.98
C GLU A 291 15.02 6.39 -15.41
N ARG A 292 14.16 5.37 -15.57
CA ARG A 292 13.76 4.84 -16.88
C ARG A 292 12.49 5.47 -17.43
N VAL A 293 11.76 6.25 -16.64
CA VAL A 293 10.48 6.87 -17.03
C VAL A 293 10.64 7.67 -18.33
N ALA A 294 11.59 8.59 -18.40
CA ALA A 294 11.79 9.43 -19.59
C ALA A 294 12.14 8.60 -20.85
N SER A 295 12.93 7.52 -20.72
CA SER A 295 13.25 6.66 -21.86
C SER A 295 12.06 5.81 -22.31
N PHE A 296 11.22 5.41 -21.37
CA PHE A 296 9.98 4.69 -21.64
C PHE A 296 8.96 5.59 -22.34
N GLU A 297 8.71 6.80 -21.83
CA GLU A 297 7.82 7.80 -22.43
C GLU A 297 8.22 8.10 -23.87
N LYS A 298 9.52 8.27 -24.12
CA LYS A 298 10.05 8.46 -25.48
C LYS A 298 9.77 7.26 -26.38
N SER A 299 9.76 6.04 -25.85
CA SER A 299 9.43 4.83 -26.61
C SER A 299 7.94 4.72 -26.94
N MET A 300 7.09 5.33 -26.11
CA MET A 300 5.63 5.36 -26.27
C MET A 300 5.13 6.56 -27.07
N GLY A 301 5.90 7.61 -27.20
CA GLY A 301 5.52 8.86 -27.89
C GLY A 301 5.97 8.97 -29.35
N GLY A 302 6.51 7.88 -29.93
CA GLY A 302 7.02 7.85 -31.29
C GLY A 302 6.22 6.98 -32.25
#